data_72fdee3549b9009cb3145e49351a679a
#
_entry.id   72fdee3549b9009cb3145e49351a679a
#
_cell.length_a   1.000
_cell.length_b   1.000
_cell.length_c   1.000
_cell.angle_alpha   90.00
_cell.angle_beta   90.00
_cell.angle_gamma   90.00
#
_symmetry.space_group_name_H-M   'P 1'
#
loop_
_entity.id
_entity.type
_entity.pdbx_description
1 polymer ?
#
loop_
_entity_poly.entity_id
_entity_poly.type
_entity_poly.pdbx_seq_one_letter_code
_entity_poly.pdbx_strand_id
1 'polypeptide(L)' 'MTLLLNLALGIIPTLILGASIAAGVEDDARHRRVFLLVYALWAFTLAGWNWLESAHVAWIVLWALFGLVALALRRKYR' A
#
# COMPACT_ATOMS: atom_id res chain seq x y z
N MET A 1 1.55 13.70 -9.74
CA MET A 1 1.09 13.73 -8.34
C MET A 1 2.10 14.50 -7.49
N THR A 2 1.63 15.44 -6.70
CA THR A 2 2.51 16.25 -5.87
C THR A 2 3.01 15.47 -4.64
N LEU A 3 4.06 15.97 -3.99
CA LEU A 3 4.56 15.39 -2.74
C LEU A 3 3.44 15.29 -1.70
N LEU A 4 2.63 16.33 -1.55
CA LEU A 4 1.54 16.34 -0.57
C LEU A 4 0.51 15.23 -0.84
N LEU A 5 0.13 15.03 -2.10
CA LEU A 5 -0.82 13.97 -2.46
C LEU A 5 -0.21 12.59 -2.25
N ASN A 6 1.06 12.39 -2.56
CA ASN A 6 1.74 11.12 -2.29
C ASN A 6 1.74 10.82 -0.80
N LEU A 7 2.03 11.82 0.04
CA LEU A 7 2.02 11.63 1.48
C LEU A 7 0.62 11.34 2.00
N ALA A 8 -0.38 12.12 1.58
CA ALA A 8 -1.74 11.96 2.07
C ALA A 8 -2.37 10.65 1.59
N LEU A 9 -2.28 10.34 0.31
CA LEU A 9 -2.95 9.19 -0.28
C LEU A 9 -2.14 7.89 -0.15
N GLY A 10 -0.86 7.99 0.14
CA GLY A 10 0.02 6.84 0.28
C GLY A 10 0.42 6.56 1.72
N ILE A 11 1.01 7.52 2.41
CA ILE A 11 1.57 7.31 3.74
C ILE A 11 0.46 7.07 4.78
N ILE A 12 -0.64 7.81 4.74
CA ILE A 12 -1.72 7.64 5.71
C ILE A 12 -2.32 6.24 5.64
N PRO A 13 -2.74 5.71 4.46
CA PRO A 13 -3.19 4.32 4.37
C PRO A 13 -2.12 3.31 4.80
N THR A 14 -0.85 3.57 4.50
CA THR A 14 0.25 2.69 4.92
C THR A 14 0.37 2.64 6.44
N LEU A 15 0.27 3.78 7.12
CA LEU A 15 0.34 3.84 8.57
C LEU A 15 -0.86 3.14 9.21
N ILE A 16 -2.05 3.31 8.65
CA ILE A 16 -3.26 2.63 9.15
C ILE A 16 -3.10 1.13 9.04
N LEU A 17 -2.63 0.63 7.91
CA LEU A 17 -2.38 -0.80 7.71
C LEU A 17 -1.35 -1.32 8.70
N GLY A 18 -0.21 -0.64 8.82
CA GLY A 18 0.86 -1.04 9.72
C GLY A 18 0.43 -1.05 11.17
N ALA A 19 -0.31 -0.03 11.60
CA ALA A 19 -0.83 0.06 12.96
C ALA A 19 -1.83 -1.07 13.25
N SER A 20 -2.70 -1.40 12.29
CA SER A 20 -3.68 -2.48 12.44
C SER A 20 -2.99 -3.83 12.62
N ILE A 21 -1.95 -4.09 11.83
CA ILE A 21 -1.18 -5.33 11.93
C ILE A 21 -0.41 -5.39 13.25
N ALA A 22 0.28 -4.30 13.62
CA ALA A 22 1.10 -4.25 14.81
C ALA A 22 0.27 -4.37 16.10
N ALA A 23 -0.91 -3.77 16.11
CA ALA A 23 -1.80 -3.82 17.28
C ALA A 23 -2.50 -5.16 17.45
N GLY A 24 -2.48 -6.03 16.43
CA GLY A 24 -3.18 -7.30 16.49
C GLY A 24 -4.69 -7.15 16.67
N VAL A 25 -5.23 -6.01 16.24
CA VAL A 25 -6.66 -5.71 16.41
C VAL A 25 -7.52 -6.70 15.64
N GLU A 26 -7.00 -7.18 14.52
CA GLU A 26 -7.74 -8.08 13.66
C GLU A 26 -7.12 -9.47 13.69
N ASP A 27 -7.81 -10.40 14.33
CA ASP A 27 -7.34 -11.79 14.42
C ASP A 27 -7.74 -12.62 13.22
N ASP A 28 -8.68 -12.14 12.41
CA ASP A 28 -9.16 -12.87 11.26
C ASP A 28 -8.19 -12.71 10.08
N ALA A 29 -7.51 -13.81 9.75
CA ALA A 29 -6.57 -13.83 8.63
C ALA A 29 -7.26 -13.47 7.29
N ARG A 30 -8.55 -13.79 7.17
CA ARG A 30 -9.32 -13.47 5.97
C ARG A 30 -9.43 -11.95 5.78
N HIS A 31 -9.74 -11.21 6.84
CA HIS A 31 -9.82 -9.75 6.78
C HIS A 31 -8.48 -9.12 6.45
N ARG A 32 -7.41 -9.60 7.06
CA ARG A 32 -6.06 -9.11 6.75
C ARG A 32 -5.70 -9.37 5.30
N ARG A 33 -6.04 -10.52 4.78
CA ARG A 33 -5.75 -10.88 3.40
C ARG A 33 -6.48 -9.98 2.41
N VAL A 34 -7.77 -9.71 2.68
CA VAL A 34 -8.56 -8.79 1.84
C VAL A 34 -7.99 -7.38 1.94
N PHE A 35 -7.68 -6.93 3.14
CA PHE A 35 -7.13 -5.59 3.36
C PHE A 35 -5.80 -5.40 2.62
N LEU A 36 -4.92 -6.39 2.69
CA LEU A 36 -3.63 -6.34 1.99
C LEU A 36 -3.82 -6.31 0.47
N LEU A 37 -4.79 -7.05 -0.05
CA LEU A 37 -5.10 -7.01 -1.47
C LEU A 37 -5.57 -5.62 -1.91
N VAL A 38 -6.49 -5.03 -1.16
CA VAL A 38 -6.99 -3.68 -1.45
C VAL A 38 -5.85 -2.67 -1.38
N TYR A 39 -5.01 -2.78 -0.36
CA TYR A 39 -3.86 -1.90 -0.23
C TYR A 39 -2.88 -2.05 -1.40
N ALA A 40 -2.60 -3.29 -1.82
CA ALA A 40 -1.71 -3.54 -2.96
C ALA A 40 -2.26 -2.90 -4.24
N LEU A 41 -3.55 -3.05 -4.50
CA LEU A 41 -4.19 -2.41 -5.65
C LEU A 41 -4.08 -0.89 -5.57
N TRP A 42 -4.28 -0.34 -4.39
CA TRP A 42 -4.14 1.10 -4.18
C TRP A 42 -2.71 1.58 -4.42
N ALA A 43 -1.72 0.85 -3.90
CA ALA A 43 -0.31 1.20 -4.09
C ALA A 43 0.08 1.15 -5.58
N PHE A 44 -0.36 0.14 -6.30
CA PHE A 44 -0.11 0.07 -7.74
C PHE A 44 -0.83 1.18 -8.51
N THR A 45 -2.01 1.57 -8.07
CA THR A 45 -2.73 2.72 -8.64
C THR A 45 -1.94 4.00 -8.44
N LEU A 46 -1.37 4.21 -7.25
CA LEU A 46 -0.52 5.36 -6.99
C LEU A 46 0.73 5.35 -7.87
N ALA A 47 1.36 4.19 -8.04
CA ALA A 47 2.52 4.05 -8.90
C ALA A 47 2.17 4.43 -10.34
N GLY A 48 1.06 3.91 -10.85
CA GLY A 48 0.60 4.23 -12.21
C GLY A 48 0.24 5.70 -12.37
N TRP A 49 -0.40 6.30 -11.38
CA TRP A 49 -0.73 7.72 -11.41
C TRP A 49 0.52 8.59 -11.49
N ASN A 50 1.52 8.29 -10.63
CA ASN A 50 2.79 9.00 -10.69
C ASN A 50 3.46 8.86 -12.05
N TRP A 51 3.38 7.68 -12.64
CA TRP A 51 3.89 7.45 -14.00
C TRP A 51 3.19 8.36 -15.01
N LEU A 52 1.85 8.39 -14.99
CA LEU A 52 1.07 9.18 -15.94
C LEU A 52 1.33 10.68 -15.81
N GLU A 53 1.62 11.16 -14.60
CA GLU A 53 1.92 12.56 -14.34
C GLU A 53 3.40 12.88 -14.51
N SER A 54 4.21 11.93 -14.96
CA SER A 54 5.66 12.11 -15.11
C SER A 54 6.33 12.55 -13.82
N ALA A 55 5.84 12.04 -12.68
CA ALA A 55 6.43 12.32 -11.38
C ALA A 55 7.80 11.65 -11.26
N HIS A 56 8.56 12.02 -10.22
CA HIS A 56 9.88 11.46 -10.01
C HIS A 56 9.80 9.93 -9.89
N VAL A 57 10.74 9.24 -10.53
CA VAL A 57 10.76 7.78 -10.57
C VAL A 57 10.77 7.14 -9.18
N ALA A 58 11.31 7.84 -8.18
CA ALA A 58 11.34 7.36 -6.81
C ALA A 58 9.93 7.04 -6.27
N TRP A 59 8.92 7.85 -6.60
CA TRP A 59 7.54 7.59 -6.17
C TRP A 59 6.97 6.34 -6.84
N ILE A 60 7.26 6.16 -8.12
CA ILE A 60 6.79 5.00 -8.87
C ILE A 60 7.37 3.72 -8.26
N VAL A 61 8.68 3.71 -8.03
CA VAL A 61 9.37 2.55 -7.44
C VAL A 61 8.87 2.29 -6.02
N LEU A 62 8.73 3.34 -5.21
CA LEU A 62 8.27 3.23 -3.83
C LEU A 62 6.91 2.53 -3.74
N TRP A 63 5.92 3.01 -4.49
CA TRP A 63 4.58 2.45 -4.43
C TRP A 63 4.49 1.07 -5.05
N ALA A 64 5.26 0.82 -6.11
CA ALA A 64 5.34 -0.52 -6.69
C ALA A 64 5.92 -1.53 -5.69
N LEU A 65 6.99 -1.15 -4.97
CA LEU A 65 7.59 -2.00 -3.94
C LEU A 65 6.61 -2.25 -2.79
N PHE A 66 5.91 -1.23 -2.33
CA PHE A 66 4.93 -1.37 -1.27
C PHE A 66 3.79 -2.30 -1.69
N GLY A 67 3.33 -2.20 -2.93
CA GLY A 67 2.34 -3.12 -3.46
C GLY A 67 2.82 -4.57 -3.47
N LEU A 68 4.06 -4.80 -3.91
CA LEU A 68 4.66 -6.13 -3.93
C LEU A 68 4.83 -6.69 -2.52
N VAL A 69 5.27 -5.87 -1.57
CA VAL A 69 5.41 -6.29 -0.16
C VAL A 69 4.04 -6.67 0.40
N ALA A 70 2.99 -5.90 0.11
CA ALA A 70 1.64 -6.21 0.56
C ALA A 70 1.17 -7.56 0.02
N LEU A 71 1.43 -7.85 -1.27
CA LEU A 71 1.09 -9.13 -1.86
C LEU A 71 1.88 -10.29 -1.23
N ALA A 72 3.16 -10.05 -0.91
CA ALA A 72 3.97 -11.05 -0.24
C ALA A 72 3.45 -11.34 1.17
N LEU A 73 3.08 -10.30 1.93
CA LEU A 73 2.49 -10.46 3.25
C LEU A 73 1.14 -11.18 3.18
N ARG A 74 0.36 -10.92 2.13
CA ARG A 74 -0.93 -11.58 1.93
C ARG A 74 -0.80 -13.09 1.88
N ARG A 75 0.31 -13.61 1.34
CA ARG A 75 0.56 -15.05 1.28
C ARG A 75 0.68 -15.70 2.64
N LYS A 76 1.08 -14.95 3.66
CA LYS A 76 1.17 -15.46 5.04
C LYS A 76 -0.18 -15.73 5.66
N TYR A 77 -1.25 -15.11 5.18
CA TYR A 77 -2.58 -15.18 5.77
C TYR A 77 -3.52 -16.05 4.93
N ARG A 78 -3.00 -17.09 4.38
CA ARG A 78 -3.82 -18.06 3.63
C ARG A 78 -4.75 -18.84 4.55
#